data_aad75aa2ce5e65a38f0106f6c16782b7
#
_entry.id   aad75aa2ce5e65a38f0106f6c16782b7
#
_cell.length_a   1.000
_cell.length_b   1.000
_cell.length_c   1.000
_cell.angle_alpha   90.00
_cell.angle_beta   90.00
_cell.angle_gamma   90.00
#
_symmetry.space_group_name_H-M   'P 1'
#
loop_
_entity.id
_entity.type
_entity.pdbx_description
1 polymer ?
#
loop_
_entity_poly.entity_id
_entity_poly.type
_entity_poly.pdbx_seq_one_letter_code
_entity_poly.pdbx_strand_id
1 'polypeptide(L)'
;MTDSDPVATIEALPYAKRAEAALDDAFLSFCATLDKLSLERVKARLRGCSALSKGWEKAVQAHRPKPAGDIRHPAPGCDWMDELRRGDGGKPLASTMNAGLIFRHWPPLETLRLNQLTLEAELHGKTWTDADTTRWTEQIERTFEVCFSKDTIDAMVEAVAEERAYHPHREYLDKLPAWDGKDYFDILAREIFGSTDPLARRFVECWLVGAVARTYKPGEKVDTVFTLYSAKHGTAKTTGIEAIFRNQVYIGDIDPSNKDHALSFA
;
A
#
# COMPACT_ATOMS: atom_id res chain seq x y z
N MET A 1 -15.86 -14.89 9.14
CA MET A 1 -16.69 -13.78 9.61
C MET A 1 -17.18 -13.08 8.37
N THR A 2 -18.48 -13.11 8.10
CA THR A 2 -19.11 -12.49 6.93
C THR A 2 -18.93 -10.97 7.05
N ASP A 3 -18.28 -10.41 6.07
CA ASP A 3 -18.13 -8.96 5.88
C ASP A 3 -19.49 -8.38 5.53
N SER A 4 -20.31 -8.10 6.56
CA SER A 4 -21.64 -7.52 6.38
C SER A 4 -21.45 -6.06 6.02
N ASP A 5 -21.96 -5.64 4.86
CA ASP A 5 -21.99 -4.25 4.42
C ASP A 5 -22.57 -3.36 5.55
N PRO A 6 -21.76 -2.46 6.15
CA PRO A 6 -22.22 -1.65 7.30
C PRO A 6 -23.42 -0.75 6.97
N VAL A 7 -23.58 -0.36 5.69
CA VAL A 7 -24.72 0.45 5.25
C VAL A 7 -25.99 -0.40 5.18
N ALA A 8 -25.89 -1.65 4.71
CA ALA A 8 -27.03 -2.57 4.69
C ALA A 8 -27.57 -2.87 6.10
N THR A 9 -26.70 -2.91 7.09
CA THR A 9 -27.08 -3.04 8.50
C THR A 9 -27.98 -1.88 8.96
N ILE A 10 -27.65 -0.64 8.59
CA ILE A 10 -28.48 0.54 8.90
C ILE A 10 -29.80 0.53 8.12
N GLU A 11 -29.79 0.14 6.86
CA GLU A 11 -30.99 0.01 6.02
C GLU A 11 -32.00 -1.00 6.60
N ALA A 12 -31.53 -2.04 7.27
CA ALA A 12 -32.37 -3.06 7.91
C ALA A 12 -33.01 -2.60 9.24
N LEU A 13 -32.55 -1.50 9.84
CA LEU A 13 -33.09 -1.01 11.11
C LEU A 13 -34.47 -0.36 10.93
N PRO A 14 -35.30 -0.33 11.99
CA PRO A 14 -36.51 0.49 12.05
C PRO A 14 -36.19 1.96 11.79
N TYR A 15 -37.06 2.66 11.06
CA TYR A 15 -36.89 4.05 10.64
C TYR A 15 -36.38 4.98 11.78
N ALA A 16 -36.96 4.89 12.95
CA ALA A 16 -36.61 5.74 14.10
C ALA A 16 -35.15 5.56 14.59
N LYS A 17 -34.50 4.43 14.31
CA LYS A 17 -33.14 4.14 14.78
C LYS A 17 -32.05 4.38 13.72
N ARG A 18 -32.43 4.61 12.46
CA ARG A 18 -31.47 4.72 11.34
C ARG A 18 -30.55 5.94 11.48
N ALA A 19 -31.11 7.09 11.85
CA ALA A 19 -30.34 8.32 11.97
C ALA A 19 -29.34 8.26 13.15
N GLU A 20 -29.70 7.59 14.23
CA GLU A 20 -28.84 7.36 15.38
C GLU A 20 -27.71 6.40 15.02
N ALA A 21 -28.01 5.27 14.37
CA ALA A 21 -27.03 4.30 13.91
C ALA A 21 -26.06 4.87 12.86
N ALA A 22 -26.50 5.81 12.03
CA ALA A 22 -25.63 6.50 11.08
C ALA A 22 -24.67 7.52 11.75
N LEU A 23 -24.89 7.86 13.02
CA LEU A 23 -24.00 8.70 13.84
C LEU A 23 -23.20 7.88 14.87
N ASP A 24 -23.29 6.56 14.83
CA ASP A 24 -22.46 5.69 15.67
C ASP A 24 -20.96 5.85 15.34
N ASP A 25 -20.13 5.89 16.35
CA ASP A 25 -18.68 6.14 16.23
C ASP A 25 -17.99 5.10 15.36
N ALA A 26 -18.39 3.82 15.41
CA ALA A 26 -17.81 2.78 14.59
C ALA A 26 -18.16 2.98 13.10
N PHE A 27 -19.41 3.36 12.81
CA PHE A 27 -19.85 3.65 11.45
C PHE A 27 -19.22 4.94 10.89
N LEU A 28 -19.12 5.99 11.71
CA LEU A 28 -18.43 7.23 11.31
C LEU A 28 -16.95 6.99 11.06
N SER A 29 -16.28 6.20 11.87
CA SER A 29 -14.89 5.80 11.68
C SER A 29 -14.71 5.03 10.37
N PHE A 30 -15.59 4.08 10.06
CA PHE A 30 -15.60 3.40 8.76
C PHE A 30 -15.77 4.39 7.61
N CYS A 31 -16.76 5.29 7.67
CA CYS A 31 -16.97 6.30 6.62
C CYS A 31 -15.77 7.25 6.45
N ALA A 32 -15.05 7.53 7.51
CA ALA A 32 -13.87 8.39 7.50
C ALA A 32 -12.69 7.80 6.71
N THR A 33 -12.62 6.47 6.57
CA THR A 33 -11.58 5.77 5.78
C THR A 33 -11.86 5.74 4.28
N LEU A 34 -13.10 6.03 3.88
CA LEU A 34 -13.52 5.94 2.47
C LEU A 34 -12.98 7.08 1.62
N ASP A 35 -12.67 6.77 0.35
CA ASP A 35 -12.41 7.79 -0.66
C ASP A 35 -13.65 8.64 -0.95
N LYS A 36 -13.45 9.76 -1.66
CA LYS A 36 -14.52 10.72 -1.96
C LYS A 36 -15.71 10.10 -2.70
N LEU A 37 -15.45 9.21 -3.66
CA LEU A 37 -16.49 8.59 -4.48
C LEU A 37 -17.30 7.57 -3.70
N SER A 38 -16.62 6.72 -2.93
CA SER A 38 -17.25 5.73 -2.04
C SER A 38 -18.07 6.40 -0.95
N LEU A 39 -17.58 7.50 -0.39
CA LEU A 39 -18.31 8.29 0.60
C LEU A 39 -19.60 8.90 0.03
N GLU A 40 -19.58 9.42 -1.19
CA GLU A 40 -20.79 9.93 -1.85
C GLU A 40 -21.82 8.83 -2.14
N ARG A 41 -21.36 7.60 -2.45
CA ARG A 41 -22.25 6.44 -2.59
C ARG A 41 -22.93 6.08 -1.25
N VAL A 42 -22.17 6.02 -0.16
CA VAL A 42 -22.71 5.80 1.17
C VAL A 42 -23.73 6.89 1.53
N LYS A 43 -23.39 8.15 1.28
CA LYS A 43 -24.26 9.30 1.53
C LYS A 43 -25.57 9.21 0.73
N ALA A 44 -25.51 8.81 -0.54
CA ALA A 44 -26.70 8.62 -1.36
C ALA A 44 -27.61 7.51 -0.80
N ARG A 45 -27.06 6.39 -0.35
CA ARG A 45 -27.81 5.30 0.28
C ARG A 45 -28.46 5.75 1.61
N LEU A 46 -27.69 6.41 2.48
CA LEU A 46 -28.23 6.95 3.75
C LEU A 46 -29.36 7.95 3.53
N ARG A 47 -29.25 8.78 2.48
CA ARG A 47 -30.34 9.69 2.07
C ARG A 47 -31.57 8.92 1.61
N GLY A 48 -31.37 7.87 0.79
CA GLY A 48 -32.46 7.01 0.29
C GLY A 48 -33.24 6.30 1.41
N CYS A 49 -32.57 5.90 2.50
CA CYS A 49 -33.20 5.26 3.65
C CYS A 49 -33.55 6.23 4.79
N SER A 50 -33.48 7.54 4.56
CA SER A 50 -33.77 8.61 5.54
C SER A 50 -32.91 8.55 6.83
N ALA A 51 -31.70 7.99 6.72
CA ALA A 51 -30.75 7.91 7.82
C ALA A 51 -29.80 9.11 7.87
N LEU A 52 -29.75 9.94 6.82
CA LEU A 52 -28.84 11.09 6.73
C LEU A 52 -29.34 12.25 7.59
N SER A 53 -28.61 12.56 8.65
CA SER A 53 -28.90 13.67 9.57
C SER A 53 -28.16 14.96 9.20
N LYS A 54 -28.70 16.11 9.67
CA LYS A 54 -27.96 17.39 9.63
C LYS A 54 -26.69 17.25 10.47
N GLY A 55 -25.52 17.48 9.89
CA GLY A 55 -24.23 17.38 10.59
C GLY A 55 -23.51 16.05 10.42
N TRP A 56 -24.10 15.04 9.77
CA TRP A 56 -23.41 13.77 9.50
C TRP A 56 -22.06 13.97 8.80
N GLU A 57 -22.00 14.80 7.77
CA GLU A 57 -20.75 15.11 7.06
C GLU A 57 -19.68 15.71 7.99
N LYS A 58 -20.10 16.60 8.90
CA LYS A 58 -19.21 17.18 9.90
C LYS A 58 -18.73 16.13 10.90
N ALA A 59 -19.59 15.19 11.27
CA ALA A 59 -19.23 14.07 12.14
C ALA A 59 -18.22 13.14 11.45
N VAL A 60 -18.46 12.74 10.19
CA VAL A 60 -17.49 11.96 9.39
C VAL A 60 -16.16 12.70 9.26
N GLN A 61 -16.19 14.00 9.01
CA GLN A 61 -14.98 14.80 8.91
C GLN A 61 -14.20 14.87 10.25
N ALA A 62 -14.90 14.87 11.37
CA ALA A 62 -14.27 14.84 12.69
C ALA A 62 -13.61 13.49 13.00
N HIS A 63 -14.12 12.38 12.43
CA HIS A 63 -13.56 11.04 12.54
C HIS A 63 -12.49 10.75 11.49
N ARG A 64 -12.36 11.59 10.45
CA ARG A 64 -11.22 11.45 9.55
C ARG A 64 -9.95 11.57 10.38
N PRO A 65 -9.02 10.60 10.23
CA PRO A 65 -7.70 10.78 10.79
C PRO A 65 -7.27 12.16 10.29
N LYS A 66 -7.02 13.08 11.22
CA LYS A 66 -6.48 14.39 10.87
C LYS A 66 -5.32 14.10 9.93
N PRO A 67 -5.25 14.73 8.72
CA PRO A 67 -4.03 14.64 7.95
C PRO A 67 -2.93 14.88 8.95
N ALA A 68 -1.87 14.09 8.91
CA ALA A 68 -0.74 14.17 9.85
C ALA A 68 -0.18 15.59 9.86
N GLY A 69 -0.88 16.50 10.48
CA GLY A 69 -0.85 17.94 10.26
C GLY A 69 -0.86 18.77 11.52
N ASP A 70 -0.96 18.15 12.69
CA ASP A 70 -0.38 18.69 13.92
C ASP A 70 0.93 17.93 14.16
N ILE A 71 1.91 18.23 13.32
CA ILE A 71 3.28 17.82 13.59
C ILE A 71 3.67 18.61 14.81
N ARG A 72 3.47 17.96 15.97
CA ARG A 72 4.01 18.43 17.22
C ARG A 72 5.50 18.62 17.00
N HIS A 73 6.03 19.78 17.36
CA HIS A 73 7.46 19.96 17.47
C HIS A 73 8.04 18.70 18.11
N PRO A 74 9.13 18.14 17.58
CA PRO A 74 9.76 16.98 18.16
C PRO A 74 9.91 17.21 19.66
N ALA A 75 9.57 16.19 20.47
CA ALA A 75 9.62 16.34 21.92
C ALA A 75 11.04 16.73 22.34
N PRO A 76 11.22 17.68 23.27
CA PRO A 76 12.52 18.00 23.83
C PRO A 76 13.15 16.71 24.39
N GLY A 77 14.39 16.37 23.97
CA GLY A 77 15.09 15.16 24.40
C GLY A 77 15.25 14.06 23.36
N CYS A 78 14.98 14.33 22.09
CA CYS A 78 15.40 13.44 21.01
C CYS A 78 16.89 13.67 20.72
N ASP A 79 17.76 12.74 21.09
CA ASP A 79 19.24 12.86 20.97
C ASP A 79 19.72 13.27 19.57
N TRP A 80 19.07 12.79 18.49
CA TRP A 80 19.42 13.12 17.12
C TRP A 80 19.20 14.60 16.75
N MET A 81 18.33 15.32 17.46
CA MET A 81 18.09 16.75 17.23
C MET A 81 19.25 17.62 17.73
N ASP A 82 20.01 17.13 18.69
CA ASP A 82 21.21 17.80 19.18
C ASP A 82 22.37 17.67 18.19
N GLU A 83 22.31 16.68 17.30
CA GLU A 83 23.27 16.49 16.21
C GLU A 83 23.05 17.44 15.03
N LEU A 84 21.90 18.13 14.96
CA LEU A 84 21.62 19.08 13.88
C LEU A 84 22.62 20.25 13.92
N ARG A 85 23.31 20.41 12.80
CA ARG A 85 24.19 21.61 12.62
C ARG A 85 23.37 22.87 12.59
N ARG A 86 23.71 23.83 13.44
CA ARG A 86 23.00 25.10 13.57
C ARG A 86 23.90 26.26 13.17
N GLY A 87 23.30 27.31 12.60
CA GLY A 87 23.98 28.59 12.34
C GLY A 87 24.05 29.47 13.58
N ASP A 88 24.64 30.66 13.42
CA ASP A 88 24.84 31.64 14.49
C ASP A 88 23.55 32.08 15.19
N GLY A 89 22.40 31.94 14.54
CA GLY A 89 21.06 32.19 15.09
C GLY A 89 20.37 30.98 15.76
N GLY A 90 21.07 29.87 15.96
CA GLY A 90 20.52 28.66 16.58
C GLY A 90 19.58 27.84 15.69
N LYS A 91 19.26 28.30 14.47
CA LYS A 91 18.41 27.58 13.51
C LYS A 91 19.23 26.51 12.79
N PRO A 92 18.62 25.35 12.46
CA PRO A 92 19.28 24.34 11.67
C PRO A 92 19.72 24.85 10.30
N LEU A 93 20.91 24.45 9.85
CA LEU A 93 21.41 24.81 8.53
C LEU A 93 20.75 23.94 7.44
N ALA A 94 20.52 24.55 6.27
CA ALA A 94 20.06 23.82 5.07
C ALA A 94 21.22 23.00 4.48
N SER A 95 21.59 21.90 5.14
CA SER A 95 22.67 21.00 4.74
C SER A 95 22.15 19.59 4.49
N THR A 96 22.80 18.86 3.58
CA THR A 96 22.50 17.45 3.30
C THR A 96 22.56 16.58 4.56
N MET A 97 23.48 16.89 5.48
CA MET A 97 23.59 16.18 6.75
C MET A 97 22.34 16.36 7.61
N ASN A 98 21.85 17.59 7.77
CA ASN A 98 20.64 17.85 8.53
C ASN A 98 19.40 17.25 7.85
N ALA A 99 19.30 17.32 6.54
CA ALA A 99 18.26 16.65 5.79
C ALA A 99 18.29 15.13 6.06
N GLY A 100 19.47 14.52 6.00
CA GLY A 100 19.66 13.10 6.28
C GLY A 100 19.26 12.69 7.70
N LEU A 101 19.59 13.50 8.72
CA LEU A 101 19.15 13.24 10.10
C LEU A 101 17.63 13.31 10.23
N ILE A 102 16.99 14.33 9.65
CA ILE A 102 15.53 14.48 9.66
C ILE A 102 14.86 13.27 8.99
N PHE A 103 15.31 12.89 7.80
CA PHE A 103 14.71 11.78 7.06
C PHE A 103 14.87 10.42 7.75
N ARG A 104 15.96 10.20 8.49
CA ARG A 104 16.20 8.95 9.20
C ARG A 104 15.49 8.85 10.54
N HIS A 105 15.32 9.97 11.24
CA HIS A 105 14.91 9.95 12.65
C HIS A 105 13.58 10.63 12.93
N TRP A 106 13.04 11.42 11.99
CA TRP A 106 11.75 12.05 12.20
C TRP A 106 10.60 11.06 12.04
N PRO A 107 9.79 10.80 13.10
CA PRO A 107 8.78 9.73 13.10
C PRO A 107 7.82 9.74 11.92
N PRO A 108 7.34 10.89 11.38
CA PRO A 108 6.46 10.87 10.21
C PRO A 108 7.07 10.26 8.95
N LEU A 109 8.41 10.15 8.86
CA LEU A 109 9.14 9.58 7.74
C LEU A 109 9.71 8.17 8.05
N GLU A 110 9.40 7.59 9.22
CA GLU A 110 9.95 6.30 9.64
C GLU A 110 9.59 5.14 8.71
N THR A 111 8.43 5.22 8.05
CA THR A 111 7.94 4.20 7.12
C THR A 111 8.38 4.42 5.67
N LEU A 112 9.22 5.43 5.41
CA LEU A 112 9.80 5.66 4.09
C LEU A 112 10.72 4.49 3.73
N ARG A 113 10.43 3.80 2.62
CA ARG A 113 11.17 2.62 2.16
C ARG A 113 11.05 2.42 0.65
N LEU A 114 11.99 1.73 0.05
CA LEU A 114 11.96 1.36 -1.36
C LEU A 114 11.27 0.00 -1.52
N ASN A 115 10.23 -0.03 -2.35
CA ASN A 115 9.62 -1.27 -2.79
C ASN A 115 10.48 -1.87 -3.92
N GLN A 116 11.17 -2.98 -3.65
CA GLN A 116 12.06 -3.63 -4.61
C GLN A 116 11.31 -4.30 -5.79
N LEU A 117 10.00 -4.45 -5.70
CA LEU A 117 9.19 -4.99 -6.79
C LEU A 117 8.82 -3.92 -7.82
N THR A 118 8.46 -2.72 -7.37
CA THR A 118 8.07 -1.59 -8.24
C THR A 118 9.22 -0.63 -8.51
N LEU A 119 10.31 -0.74 -7.74
CA LEU A 119 11.45 0.19 -7.72
C LEU A 119 11.04 1.64 -7.37
N GLU A 120 9.98 1.79 -6.60
CA GLU A 120 9.45 3.08 -6.18
C GLU A 120 9.60 3.27 -4.67
N ALA A 121 9.92 4.51 -4.27
CA ALA A 121 9.87 4.88 -2.86
C ALA A 121 8.41 4.96 -2.39
N GLU A 122 8.15 4.45 -1.20
CA GLU A 122 6.82 4.45 -0.58
C GLU A 122 6.88 5.07 0.82
N LEU A 123 5.87 5.87 1.15
CA LEU A 123 5.63 6.35 2.50
C LEU A 123 4.22 5.94 2.95
N HIS A 124 4.10 5.29 4.10
CA HIS A 124 2.83 4.74 4.61
C HIS A 124 2.11 3.83 3.59
N GLY A 125 2.88 3.05 2.82
CA GLY A 125 2.34 2.13 1.81
C GLY A 125 1.78 2.80 0.55
N LYS A 126 2.13 4.07 0.31
CA LYS A 126 1.77 4.82 -0.91
C LYS A 126 3.04 5.26 -1.62
N THR A 127 3.06 5.12 -2.94
CA THR A 127 4.15 5.61 -3.78
C THR A 127 4.38 7.11 -3.53
N TRP A 128 5.63 7.47 -3.34
CA TRP A 128 6.07 8.86 -3.22
C TRP A 128 5.96 9.56 -4.57
N THR A 129 5.40 10.76 -4.57
CA THR A 129 5.18 11.57 -5.77
C THR A 129 5.83 12.95 -5.64
N ASP A 130 5.96 13.68 -6.77
CA ASP A 130 6.40 15.08 -6.74
C ASP A 130 5.53 15.98 -5.85
N ALA A 131 4.24 15.67 -5.74
CA ALA A 131 3.36 16.38 -4.83
C ALA A 131 3.71 16.11 -3.36
N ASP A 132 4.18 14.91 -3.06
CA ASP A 132 4.65 14.57 -1.71
C ASP A 132 5.96 15.28 -1.40
N THR A 133 6.91 15.37 -2.35
CA THR A 133 8.13 16.17 -2.20
C THR A 133 7.79 17.62 -1.79
N THR A 134 6.85 18.25 -2.49
CA THR A 134 6.42 19.62 -2.17
C THR A 134 5.79 19.72 -0.77
N ARG A 135 4.88 18.81 -0.45
CA ARG A 135 4.19 18.76 0.84
C ARG A 135 5.15 18.54 2.01
N TRP A 136 6.09 17.62 1.86
CA TRP A 136 7.05 17.30 2.91
C TRP A 136 8.11 18.37 3.07
N THR A 137 8.52 19.08 2.00
CA THR A 137 9.35 20.27 2.09
C THR A 137 8.68 21.31 2.96
N GLU A 138 7.40 21.64 2.72
CA GLU A 138 6.63 22.59 3.52
C GLU A 138 6.53 22.16 5.00
N GLN A 139 6.29 20.87 5.24
CA GLN A 139 6.17 20.34 6.61
C GLN A 139 7.50 20.39 7.36
N ILE A 140 8.61 20.06 6.70
CA ILE A 140 9.97 20.16 7.28
C ILE A 140 10.28 21.61 7.61
N GLU A 141 9.99 22.54 6.69
CA GLU A 141 10.21 23.96 6.92
C GLU A 141 9.42 24.49 8.12
N ARG A 142 8.15 24.14 8.24
CA ARG A 142 7.31 24.51 9.40
C ARG A 142 7.80 23.91 10.71
N THR A 143 8.33 22.69 10.69
CA THR A 143 8.69 21.97 11.91
C THR A 143 10.08 22.33 12.43
N PHE A 144 11.04 22.46 11.52
CA PHE A 144 12.45 22.64 11.85
C PHE A 144 12.98 24.03 11.52
N GLU A 145 12.16 24.90 10.95
CA GLU A 145 12.54 26.25 10.49
C GLU A 145 13.72 26.22 9.50
N VAL A 146 13.82 25.18 8.67
CA VAL A 146 14.86 25.01 7.65
C VAL A 146 14.24 24.66 6.31
N CYS A 147 14.59 25.40 5.26
CA CYS A 147 14.12 25.16 3.89
C CYS A 147 15.20 24.42 3.11
N PHE A 148 14.88 23.23 2.60
CA PHE A 148 15.74 22.46 1.70
C PHE A 148 15.29 22.65 0.25
N SER A 149 16.24 22.52 -0.68
CA SER A 149 15.91 22.48 -2.11
C SER A 149 15.17 21.16 -2.44
N LYS A 150 14.37 21.21 -3.51
CA LYS A 150 13.69 20.00 -4.03
C LYS A 150 14.69 18.87 -4.26
N ASP A 151 15.81 19.16 -4.91
CA ASP A 151 16.85 18.17 -5.21
C ASP A 151 17.43 17.53 -3.95
N THR A 152 17.55 18.29 -2.84
CA THR A 152 18.01 17.74 -1.56
C THR A 152 16.98 16.79 -0.97
N ILE A 153 15.69 17.15 -1.03
CA ILE A 153 14.60 16.29 -0.56
C ILE A 153 14.54 15.00 -1.38
N ASP A 154 14.55 15.11 -2.71
CA ASP A 154 14.46 13.94 -3.62
C ASP A 154 15.67 13.00 -3.40
N ALA A 155 16.88 13.55 -3.28
CA ALA A 155 18.08 12.76 -2.96
C ALA A 155 17.99 12.04 -1.59
N MET A 156 17.37 12.67 -0.59
CA MET A 156 17.17 12.03 0.72
C MET A 156 16.08 10.98 0.68
N VAL A 157 15.01 11.20 -0.08
CA VAL A 157 13.97 10.19 -0.30
C VAL A 157 14.60 8.93 -0.91
N GLU A 158 15.37 9.09 -1.98
CA GLU A 158 16.04 7.97 -2.66
C GLU A 158 16.99 7.24 -1.69
N ALA A 159 17.92 7.96 -1.07
CA ALA A 159 18.92 7.37 -0.19
C ALA A 159 18.31 6.65 1.03
N VAL A 160 17.35 7.28 1.71
CA VAL A 160 16.75 6.69 2.93
C VAL A 160 15.76 5.57 2.59
N ALA A 161 15.05 5.69 1.48
CA ALA A 161 14.19 4.60 1.01
C ALA A 161 15.01 3.37 0.64
N GLU A 162 16.18 3.54 -0.02
CA GLU A 162 17.09 2.45 -0.36
C GLU A 162 17.68 1.78 0.90
N GLU A 163 18.09 2.55 1.92
CA GLU A 163 18.54 2.00 3.22
C GLU A 163 17.50 1.10 3.87
N ARG A 164 16.22 1.34 3.62
CA ARG A 164 15.07 0.61 4.17
C ARG A 164 14.34 -0.22 3.10
N ALA A 165 15.05 -0.60 2.05
CA ALA A 165 14.47 -1.36 0.96
C ALA A 165 13.84 -2.66 1.44
N TYR A 166 12.69 -2.99 0.89
CA TYR A 166 11.97 -4.21 1.20
C TYR A 166 11.41 -4.85 -0.08
N HIS A 167 11.17 -6.14 -0.02
CA HIS A 167 10.53 -6.87 -1.11
C HIS A 167 9.19 -7.43 -0.61
N PRO A 168 8.03 -6.95 -1.10
CA PRO A 168 6.73 -7.33 -0.55
C PRO A 168 6.48 -8.84 -0.58
N HIS A 169 6.90 -9.53 -1.66
CA HIS A 169 6.75 -10.98 -1.74
C HIS A 169 7.65 -11.74 -0.75
N ARG A 170 8.89 -11.27 -0.49
CA ARG A 170 9.74 -11.87 0.55
C ARG A 170 9.14 -11.70 1.92
N GLU A 171 8.72 -10.48 2.28
CA GLU A 171 8.06 -10.24 3.56
C GLU A 171 6.82 -11.11 3.75
N TYR A 172 6.08 -11.38 2.68
CA TYR A 172 4.93 -12.28 2.72
C TYR A 172 5.36 -13.73 2.92
N LEU A 173 6.30 -14.23 2.11
CA LEU A 173 6.76 -15.61 2.16
C LEU A 173 7.42 -15.94 3.50
N ASP A 174 8.21 -15.01 4.05
CA ASP A 174 8.91 -15.19 5.33
C ASP A 174 7.95 -15.23 6.54
N LYS A 175 6.73 -14.70 6.39
CA LYS A 175 5.69 -14.72 7.42
C LYS A 175 4.72 -15.90 7.28
N LEU A 176 4.88 -16.75 6.27
CA LEU A 176 4.02 -17.91 6.11
C LEU A 176 4.22 -18.90 7.26
N PRO A 177 3.14 -19.56 7.71
CA PRO A 177 3.25 -20.63 8.68
C PRO A 177 4.01 -21.82 8.08
N ALA A 178 4.52 -22.70 8.96
CA ALA A 178 5.11 -23.96 8.51
C ALA A 178 4.12 -24.77 7.68
N TRP A 179 4.65 -25.47 6.66
CA TRP A 179 3.85 -26.30 5.76
C TRP A 179 3.07 -27.38 6.54
N ASP A 180 1.79 -27.52 6.25
CA ASP A 180 0.86 -28.44 6.91
C ASP A 180 0.84 -29.85 6.29
N GLY A 181 1.72 -30.13 5.34
CA GLY A 181 1.85 -31.42 4.68
C GLY A 181 0.91 -31.64 3.49
N LYS A 182 0.05 -30.69 3.13
CA LYS A 182 -0.88 -30.83 2.01
C LYS A 182 -0.23 -30.53 0.67
N ASP A 183 -0.67 -31.22 -0.37
CA ASP A 183 -0.25 -30.94 -1.75
C ASP A 183 -1.08 -29.80 -2.35
N TYR A 184 -0.67 -28.57 -2.05
CA TYR A 184 -1.32 -27.37 -2.60
C TYR A 184 -1.17 -27.23 -4.11
N PHE A 185 -0.17 -27.84 -4.74
CA PHE A 185 -0.01 -27.81 -6.19
C PHE A 185 -1.12 -28.62 -6.88
N ASP A 186 -1.50 -29.79 -6.32
CA ASP A 186 -2.61 -30.57 -6.82
C ASP A 186 -3.95 -29.84 -6.60
N ILE A 187 -4.15 -29.26 -5.43
CA ILE A 187 -5.35 -28.46 -5.10
C ILE A 187 -5.50 -27.30 -6.08
N LEU A 188 -4.45 -26.53 -6.33
CA LEU A 188 -4.48 -25.42 -7.28
C LEU A 188 -4.78 -25.89 -8.71
N ALA A 189 -4.14 -26.97 -9.15
CA ALA A 189 -4.35 -27.52 -10.49
C ALA A 189 -5.80 -27.94 -10.70
N ARG A 190 -6.40 -28.68 -9.75
CA ARG A 190 -7.75 -29.27 -9.89
C ARG A 190 -8.87 -28.31 -9.53
N GLU A 191 -8.77 -27.65 -8.37
CA GLU A 191 -9.89 -26.89 -7.81
C GLU A 191 -9.91 -25.45 -8.32
N ILE A 192 -8.73 -24.82 -8.50
CA ILE A 192 -8.65 -23.43 -8.95
C ILE A 192 -8.59 -23.34 -10.48
N PHE A 193 -7.70 -24.12 -11.10
CA PHE A 193 -7.55 -24.06 -12.57
C PHE A 193 -8.42 -25.08 -13.31
N GLY A 194 -9.12 -25.96 -12.58
CA GLY A 194 -10.09 -26.90 -13.15
C GLY A 194 -9.47 -27.96 -14.08
N SER A 195 -8.17 -28.24 -13.95
CA SER A 195 -7.49 -29.21 -14.80
C SER A 195 -7.47 -30.60 -14.17
N THR A 196 -7.84 -31.60 -14.97
CA THR A 196 -7.71 -33.01 -14.60
C THR A 196 -6.49 -33.70 -15.23
N ASP A 197 -5.68 -32.96 -15.97
CA ASP A 197 -4.45 -33.43 -16.57
C ASP A 197 -3.41 -33.75 -15.47
N PRO A 198 -2.82 -34.96 -15.45
CA PRO A 198 -1.80 -35.34 -14.49
C PRO A 198 -0.57 -34.43 -14.51
N LEU A 199 -0.28 -33.80 -15.66
CA LEU A 199 0.84 -32.86 -15.80
C LEU A 199 0.54 -31.47 -15.21
N ALA A 200 -0.72 -31.11 -15.04
CA ALA A 200 -1.11 -29.78 -14.55
C ALA A 200 -0.51 -29.47 -13.18
N ARG A 201 -0.51 -30.44 -12.26
CA ARG A 201 0.16 -30.33 -10.97
C ARG A 201 1.64 -29.94 -11.12
N ARG A 202 2.35 -30.60 -12.03
CA ARG A 202 3.78 -30.32 -12.27
C ARG A 202 4.01 -28.94 -12.87
N PHE A 203 3.13 -28.49 -13.75
CA PHE A 203 3.20 -27.15 -14.31
C PHE A 203 2.99 -26.07 -13.24
N VAL A 204 2.01 -26.26 -12.35
CA VAL A 204 1.77 -25.35 -11.20
C VAL A 204 2.99 -25.35 -10.27
N GLU A 205 3.56 -26.52 -9.96
CA GLU A 205 4.77 -26.63 -9.13
C GLU A 205 5.94 -25.85 -9.74
N CYS A 206 6.27 -26.10 -11.01
CA CYS A 206 7.37 -25.42 -11.70
C CYS A 206 7.18 -23.91 -11.72
N TRP A 207 5.96 -23.45 -11.97
CA TRP A 207 5.63 -22.02 -11.98
C TRP A 207 5.81 -21.37 -10.62
N LEU A 208 5.22 -21.92 -9.56
CA LEU A 208 5.29 -21.33 -8.22
C LEU A 208 6.70 -21.43 -7.62
N VAL A 209 7.39 -22.55 -7.81
CA VAL A 209 8.79 -22.68 -7.38
C VAL A 209 9.67 -21.67 -8.12
N GLY A 210 9.45 -21.48 -9.44
CA GLY A 210 10.15 -20.47 -10.22
C GLY A 210 9.89 -19.04 -9.73
N ALA A 211 8.63 -18.71 -9.38
CA ALA A 211 8.26 -17.41 -8.82
C ALA A 211 8.95 -17.15 -7.47
N VAL A 212 8.95 -18.15 -6.58
CA VAL A 212 9.66 -18.06 -5.30
C VAL A 212 11.17 -17.94 -5.51
N ALA A 213 11.76 -18.73 -6.41
CA ALA A 213 13.18 -18.68 -6.71
C ALA A 213 13.60 -17.27 -7.18
N ARG A 214 12.85 -16.65 -8.10
CA ARG A 214 13.12 -15.28 -8.56
C ARG A 214 12.90 -14.22 -7.50
N THR A 215 11.97 -14.44 -6.58
CA THR A 215 11.75 -13.54 -5.44
C THR A 215 12.98 -13.47 -4.53
N TYR A 216 13.62 -14.62 -4.25
CA TYR A 216 14.81 -14.65 -3.39
C TYR A 216 16.12 -14.42 -4.14
N LYS A 217 16.15 -14.74 -5.44
CA LYS A 217 17.31 -14.58 -6.32
C LYS A 217 16.89 -13.89 -7.62
N PRO A 218 16.81 -12.55 -7.65
CA PRO A 218 16.52 -11.81 -8.88
C PRO A 218 17.46 -12.24 -10.02
N GLY A 219 16.90 -12.49 -11.21
CA GLY A 219 17.65 -13.01 -12.35
C GLY A 219 17.83 -14.54 -12.37
N GLU A 220 17.27 -15.30 -11.41
CA GLU A 220 17.30 -16.77 -11.47
C GLU A 220 16.64 -17.27 -12.75
N LYS A 221 17.29 -18.24 -13.42
CA LYS A 221 16.84 -18.77 -14.70
C LYS A 221 15.61 -19.65 -14.53
N VAL A 222 14.50 -19.25 -15.14
CA VAL A 222 13.27 -20.02 -15.25
C VAL A 222 12.89 -20.12 -16.71
N ASP A 223 13.09 -21.29 -17.31
CA ASP A 223 12.91 -21.53 -18.75
C ASP A 223 11.45 -21.87 -19.15
N THR A 224 10.52 -21.87 -18.19
CA THR A 224 9.14 -22.26 -18.43
C THR A 224 8.19 -21.07 -18.28
N VAL A 225 7.19 -21.01 -19.16
CA VAL A 225 6.08 -20.07 -19.07
C VAL A 225 4.80 -20.85 -18.72
N PHE A 226 4.17 -20.50 -17.62
CA PHE A 226 2.89 -21.07 -17.24
C PHE A 226 1.77 -20.40 -18.03
N THR A 227 1.01 -21.18 -18.80
CA THR A 227 -0.06 -20.68 -19.65
C THR A 227 -1.41 -21.26 -19.24
N LEU A 228 -2.37 -20.39 -18.94
CA LEU A 228 -3.76 -20.75 -18.68
C LEU A 228 -4.60 -20.51 -19.93
N TYR A 229 -5.14 -21.58 -20.49
CA TYR A 229 -6.03 -21.51 -21.65
C TYR A 229 -7.46 -21.92 -21.28
N SER A 230 -8.44 -21.19 -21.80
CA SER A 230 -9.85 -21.56 -21.75
C SER A 230 -10.55 -21.09 -23.02
N ALA A 231 -11.33 -21.95 -23.63
CA ALA A 231 -12.15 -21.60 -24.79
C ALA A 231 -13.29 -20.61 -24.45
N LYS A 232 -13.67 -20.52 -23.18
CA LYS A 232 -14.68 -19.57 -22.69
C LYS A 232 -14.01 -18.33 -22.13
N HIS A 233 -14.54 -17.15 -22.47
CA HIS A 233 -14.16 -15.89 -21.84
C HIS A 233 -14.77 -15.79 -20.43
N GLY A 234 -14.19 -14.95 -19.57
CA GLY A 234 -14.73 -14.68 -18.22
C GLY A 234 -14.53 -15.80 -17.20
N THR A 235 -13.54 -16.70 -17.39
CA THR A 235 -13.24 -17.80 -16.48
C THR A 235 -12.32 -17.43 -15.32
N ALA A 236 -12.25 -16.14 -14.97
CA ALA A 236 -11.49 -15.61 -13.82
C ALA A 236 -10.00 -16.02 -13.77
N LYS A 237 -9.34 -16.28 -14.92
CA LYS A 237 -7.92 -16.68 -14.97
C LYS A 237 -7.00 -15.63 -14.30
N THR A 238 -7.15 -14.38 -14.69
CA THR A 238 -6.38 -13.24 -14.16
C THR A 238 -6.64 -13.07 -12.67
N THR A 239 -7.92 -13.08 -12.26
CA THR A 239 -8.33 -12.98 -10.85
C THR A 239 -7.73 -14.09 -9.99
N GLY A 240 -7.61 -15.32 -10.53
CA GLY A 240 -6.96 -16.42 -9.80
C GLY A 240 -5.47 -16.18 -9.59
N ILE A 241 -4.75 -15.65 -10.58
CA ILE A 241 -3.33 -15.29 -10.45
C ILE A 241 -3.16 -14.12 -9.46
N GLU A 242 -3.97 -13.07 -9.58
CA GLU A 242 -3.97 -11.92 -8.66
C GLU A 242 -4.17 -12.35 -7.21
N ALA A 243 -5.11 -13.28 -6.97
CA ALA A 243 -5.39 -13.78 -5.63
C ALA A 243 -4.20 -14.55 -5.03
N ILE A 244 -3.49 -15.36 -5.84
CA ILE A 244 -2.30 -16.10 -5.40
C ILE A 244 -1.19 -15.13 -4.98
N PHE A 245 -0.95 -14.07 -5.76
CA PHE A 245 0.09 -13.08 -5.50
C PHE A 245 -0.43 -11.82 -4.77
N ARG A 246 -1.64 -11.88 -4.20
CA ARG A 246 -2.25 -10.79 -3.41
C ARG A 246 -2.30 -9.45 -4.16
N ASN A 247 -2.67 -9.49 -5.44
CA ASN A 247 -2.74 -8.33 -6.33
C ASN A 247 -1.38 -7.61 -6.58
N GLN A 248 -0.28 -8.27 -6.26
CA GLN A 248 1.07 -7.76 -6.52
C GLN A 248 1.64 -8.40 -7.80
N VAL A 249 0.93 -8.23 -8.89
CA VAL A 249 1.34 -8.72 -10.22
C VAL A 249 1.17 -7.62 -11.24
N TYR A 250 2.08 -7.57 -12.20
CA TYR A 250 1.90 -6.73 -13.37
C TYR A 250 0.90 -7.40 -14.32
N ILE A 251 -0.11 -6.63 -14.71
CA ILE A 251 -1.12 -7.06 -15.67
C ILE A 251 -1.02 -6.14 -16.88
N GLY A 252 -0.57 -6.68 -18.00
CA GLY A 252 -0.43 -5.93 -19.24
C GLY A 252 0.05 -6.79 -20.38
N ASP A 253 0.00 -6.23 -21.59
CA ASP A 253 0.54 -6.86 -22.76
C ASP A 253 2.07 -6.71 -22.78
N ILE A 254 2.77 -7.82 -22.90
CA ILE A 254 4.21 -7.86 -23.06
C ILE A 254 4.50 -7.90 -24.55
N ASP A 255 5.13 -6.86 -25.09
CA ASP A 255 5.70 -6.89 -26.43
C ASP A 255 7.15 -7.37 -26.36
N PRO A 256 7.43 -8.62 -26.73
CA PRO A 256 8.79 -9.17 -26.67
C PRO A 256 9.76 -8.53 -27.69
N SER A 257 9.24 -7.77 -28.65
CA SER A 257 10.07 -7.02 -29.61
C SER A 257 10.55 -5.67 -29.06
N ASN A 258 9.92 -5.18 -27.98
CA ASN A 258 10.28 -3.95 -27.30
C ASN A 258 11.33 -4.24 -26.21
N LYS A 259 12.55 -3.73 -26.41
CA LYS A 259 13.67 -3.91 -25.45
C LYS A 259 13.34 -3.39 -24.05
N ASP A 260 12.64 -2.29 -23.96
CA ASP A 260 12.29 -1.67 -22.66
C ASP A 260 11.28 -2.53 -21.90
N HIS A 261 10.31 -3.14 -22.62
CA HIS A 261 9.40 -4.12 -22.02
C HIS A 261 10.18 -5.38 -21.56
N ALA A 262 11.11 -5.88 -22.37
CA ALA A 262 11.91 -7.05 -21.99
C ALA A 262 12.77 -6.79 -20.74
N LEU A 263 13.37 -5.61 -20.62
CA LEU A 263 14.18 -5.21 -19.47
C LEU A 263 13.33 -4.99 -18.20
N SER A 264 12.09 -4.53 -18.34
CA SER A 264 11.18 -4.34 -17.19
C SER A 264 10.77 -5.65 -16.49
N PHE A 265 11.00 -6.82 -17.15
CA PHE A 265 10.63 -8.14 -16.65
C PHE A 265 11.84 -9.06 -16.38
N ALA A 266 13.04 -8.55 -16.57
CA ALA A 266 14.28 -9.29 -16.31
C ALA A 266 14.71 -9.20 -14.86
#